data_6c733e8001f2b82aae1016df8c99464c
#
_entry.id   6c733e8001f2b82aae1016df8c99464c
#
_cell.length_a   1.000
_cell.length_b   1.000
_cell.length_c   1.000
_cell.angle_alpha   90.00
_cell.angle_beta   90.00
_cell.angle_gamma   90.00
#
_symmetry.space_group_name_H-M   'P 1'
#
loop_
_entity.id
_entity.type
_entity.pdbx_description
1 polymer ?
#
loop_
_entity_poly.entity_id
_entity_poly.type
_entity_poly.pdbx_seq_one_letter_code
_entity_poly.pdbx_strand_id
1 'polypeptide(L)'
;MKNSSVAILQHDTDVAQSLAGILRSHFHFVRMSGSQQELRDAMVTDRPAAVILDIELAHLGDVKSLHQQYPLLPIVCTHRLPDEEMWTAALDAGASDVCPTYDMKTVLSSVLRNLARGGDAAA
;
A
#
# COMPACT_ATOMS: atom_id res chain seq x y z
N MET A 1 4.42 -12.44 10.03
CA MET A 1 3.45 -11.87 9.09
C MET A 1 2.12 -12.60 9.05
N LYS A 2 2.05 -13.81 9.54
CA LYS A 2 0.79 -14.57 9.50
C LYS A 2 -0.34 -13.92 10.28
N ASN A 3 -0.03 -13.06 11.26
CA ASN A 3 -1.05 -12.36 12.04
C ASN A 3 -1.24 -10.92 11.58
N SER A 4 -0.61 -10.54 10.49
CA SER A 4 -0.69 -9.19 9.95
C SER A 4 -1.68 -9.12 8.80
N SER A 5 -2.26 -7.95 8.60
CA SER A 5 -3.11 -7.67 7.46
C SER A 5 -2.48 -6.61 6.57
N VAL A 6 -2.99 -6.52 5.36
CA VAL A 6 -2.62 -5.47 4.41
C VAL A 6 -3.89 -4.89 3.82
N ALA A 7 -3.92 -3.59 3.62
CA ALA A 7 -5.05 -2.90 2.99
C ALA A 7 -4.65 -2.47 1.58
N ILE A 8 -5.58 -2.61 0.65
CA ILE A 8 -5.38 -2.23 -0.76
C ILE A 8 -6.44 -1.22 -1.13
N LEU A 9 -6.04 -0.08 -1.69
CA LEU A 9 -6.96 0.85 -2.33
C LEU A 9 -6.70 0.81 -3.83
N GLN A 10 -7.60 0.15 -4.56
CA GLN A 10 -7.50 -0.04 -6.00
C GLN A 10 -8.90 -0.04 -6.59
N HIS A 11 -9.13 0.80 -7.61
CA HIS A 11 -10.44 0.90 -8.26
C HIS A 11 -10.70 -0.22 -9.28
N ASP A 12 -9.65 -0.80 -9.85
CA ASP A 12 -9.78 -1.92 -10.78
C ASP A 12 -9.94 -3.21 -9.98
N THR A 13 -11.14 -3.76 -9.98
CA THR A 13 -11.46 -4.94 -9.18
C THR A 13 -10.60 -6.14 -9.55
N ASP A 14 -10.32 -6.33 -10.84
CA ASP A 14 -9.50 -7.46 -11.29
C ASP A 14 -8.07 -7.36 -10.79
N VAL A 15 -7.50 -6.15 -10.84
CA VAL A 15 -6.16 -5.90 -10.30
C VAL A 15 -6.15 -6.13 -8.80
N ALA A 16 -7.14 -5.60 -8.09
CA ALA A 16 -7.25 -5.75 -6.64
C ALA A 16 -7.33 -7.23 -6.25
N GLN A 17 -8.16 -8.01 -6.94
CA GLN A 17 -8.32 -9.43 -6.65
C GLN A 17 -7.05 -10.23 -6.93
N SER A 18 -6.38 -9.94 -8.06
CA SER A 18 -5.13 -10.62 -8.40
C SER A 18 -4.04 -10.33 -7.39
N LEU A 19 -3.92 -9.07 -7.00
CA LEU A 19 -2.94 -8.65 -6.01
C LEU A 19 -3.24 -9.27 -4.64
N ALA A 20 -4.51 -9.26 -4.24
CA ALA A 20 -4.94 -9.88 -2.99
C ALA A 20 -4.63 -11.38 -2.97
N GLY A 21 -4.82 -12.06 -4.09
CA GLY A 21 -4.50 -13.48 -4.21
C GLY A 21 -3.03 -13.78 -3.93
N ILE A 22 -2.14 -12.95 -4.45
CA ILE A 22 -0.71 -13.08 -4.21
C ILE A 22 -0.38 -12.79 -2.73
N LEU A 23 -0.96 -11.74 -2.18
CA LEU A 23 -0.68 -11.31 -0.82
C LEU A 23 -1.20 -12.28 0.25
N ARG A 24 -2.26 -13.01 -0.04
CA ARG A 24 -2.83 -13.97 0.93
C ARG A 24 -1.87 -15.08 1.34
N SER A 25 -0.86 -15.34 0.54
CA SER A 25 0.19 -16.31 0.92
C SER A 25 1.11 -15.77 2.00
N HIS A 26 1.13 -14.47 2.23
CA HIS A 26 2.07 -13.80 3.13
C HIS A 26 1.39 -13.10 4.31
N PHE A 27 0.08 -12.85 4.22
CA PHE A 27 -0.66 -12.11 5.23
C PHE A 27 -1.87 -12.89 5.68
N HIS A 28 -2.21 -12.72 6.94
CA HIS A 28 -3.40 -13.35 7.52
C HIS A 28 -4.67 -12.88 6.82
N PHE A 29 -4.73 -11.59 6.48
CA PHE A 29 -5.92 -10.99 5.93
C PHE A 29 -5.58 -9.87 4.96
N VAL A 30 -6.32 -9.77 3.86
CA VAL A 30 -6.15 -8.71 2.86
C VAL A 30 -7.49 -8.01 2.70
N ARG A 31 -7.52 -6.71 3.02
CA ARG A 31 -8.71 -5.88 2.87
C ARG A 31 -8.64 -5.11 1.56
N MET A 32 -9.60 -5.37 0.67
CA MET A 32 -9.72 -4.60 -0.57
C MET A 32 -10.69 -3.45 -0.34
N SER A 33 -10.26 -2.24 -0.65
CA SER A 33 -11.08 -1.03 -0.54
C SER A 33 -11.20 -0.39 -1.92
N GLY A 34 -12.37 0.12 -2.22
CA GLY A 34 -12.65 0.81 -3.48
C GLY A 34 -12.77 2.33 -3.33
N SER A 35 -12.66 2.84 -2.11
CA SER A 35 -12.77 4.27 -1.84
C SER A 35 -11.90 4.68 -0.67
N GLN A 36 -11.64 5.97 -0.56
CA GLN A 36 -10.89 6.54 0.56
C GLN A 36 -11.60 6.28 1.89
N GLN A 37 -12.93 6.34 1.91
CA GLN A 37 -13.66 6.10 3.14
C GLN A 37 -13.52 4.65 3.60
N GLU A 38 -13.61 3.70 2.68
CA GLU A 38 -13.39 2.29 3.01
C GLU A 38 -11.99 2.06 3.54
N LEU A 39 -10.99 2.73 2.95
CA LEU A 39 -9.61 2.62 3.43
C LEU A 39 -9.48 3.17 4.85
N ARG A 40 -10.06 4.34 5.11
CA ARG A 40 -10.01 4.92 6.47
C ARG A 40 -10.65 4.00 7.49
N ASP A 41 -11.78 3.39 7.13
CA ASP A 41 -12.46 2.44 8.02
C ASP A 41 -11.59 1.21 8.26
N ALA A 42 -10.93 0.71 7.23
CA ALA A 42 -10.02 -0.43 7.35
C ALA A 42 -8.82 -0.12 8.24
N MET A 43 -8.29 1.11 8.16
CA MET A 43 -7.17 1.52 9.01
C MET A 43 -7.52 1.43 10.49
N VAL A 44 -8.73 1.85 10.85
CA VAL A 44 -9.19 1.83 12.24
C VAL A 44 -9.52 0.41 12.69
N THR A 45 -10.23 -0.35 11.85
CA THR A 45 -10.74 -1.68 12.20
C THR A 45 -9.64 -2.74 12.17
N ASP A 46 -8.85 -2.77 11.13
CA ASP A 46 -7.91 -3.86 10.86
C ASP A 46 -6.48 -3.55 11.34
N ARG A 47 -6.12 -2.28 11.45
CA ARG A 47 -4.76 -1.82 11.75
C ARG A 47 -3.74 -2.54 10.88
N PRO A 48 -3.82 -2.38 9.55
CA PRO A 48 -2.96 -3.14 8.65
C PRO A 48 -1.48 -2.82 8.85
N ALA A 49 -0.65 -3.79 8.57
CA ALA A 49 0.80 -3.65 8.67
C ALA A 49 1.39 -2.87 7.49
N ALA A 50 0.67 -2.80 6.39
CA ALA A 50 1.08 -2.07 5.19
C ALA A 50 -0.15 -1.69 4.37
N VAL A 51 0.00 -0.68 3.53
CA VAL A 51 -1.05 -0.22 2.62
C VAL A 51 -0.50 -0.19 1.21
N ILE A 52 -1.27 -0.69 0.26
CA ILE A 52 -1.00 -0.55 -1.17
C ILE A 52 -2.03 0.43 -1.71
N LEU A 53 -1.57 1.55 -2.23
CA LEU A 53 -2.41 2.69 -2.56
C LEU A 53 -2.26 3.05 -4.03
N ASP A 54 -3.34 2.90 -4.80
CA ASP A 54 -3.38 3.33 -6.19
C ASP A 54 -3.46 4.85 -6.24
N ILE A 55 -2.39 5.51 -6.67
CA ILE A 55 -2.35 6.97 -6.72
C ILE A 55 -3.05 7.56 -7.94
N GLU A 56 -3.62 6.71 -8.79
CA GLU A 56 -4.57 7.18 -9.80
C GLU A 56 -5.96 7.39 -9.20
N LEU A 57 -6.30 6.68 -8.14
CA LEU A 57 -7.54 6.85 -7.40
C LEU A 57 -7.35 7.82 -6.23
N ALA A 58 -6.27 7.65 -5.49
CA ALA A 58 -5.91 8.53 -4.38
C ALA A 58 -5.01 9.65 -4.86
N HIS A 59 -5.09 10.81 -4.21
CA HIS A 59 -4.20 11.93 -4.51
C HIS A 59 -2.96 11.88 -3.60
N LEU A 60 -1.91 12.58 -3.99
CA LEU A 60 -0.70 12.65 -3.18
C LEU A 60 -0.96 13.26 -1.80
N GLY A 61 -1.96 14.14 -1.70
CA GLY A 61 -2.39 14.67 -0.40
C GLY A 61 -2.90 13.57 0.53
N ASP A 62 -3.53 12.54 -0.02
CA ASP A 62 -4.00 11.41 0.77
C ASP A 62 -2.85 10.57 1.29
N VAL A 63 -1.80 10.40 0.48
CA VAL A 63 -0.56 9.73 0.90
C VAL A 63 0.05 10.50 2.07
N LYS A 64 0.13 11.81 1.93
CA LYS A 64 0.70 12.66 2.97
C LYS A 64 -0.09 12.58 4.27
N SER A 65 -1.42 12.63 4.18
CA SER A 65 -2.29 12.51 5.36
C SER A 65 -2.12 11.16 6.05
N LEU A 66 -2.06 10.09 5.28
CA LEU A 66 -1.90 8.75 5.82
C LEU A 66 -0.55 8.61 6.51
N HIS A 67 0.50 9.12 5.89
CA HIS A 67 1.84 9.09 6.46
C HIS A 67 1.93 9.91 7.75
N GLN A 68 1.26 11.05 7.80
CA GLN A 68 1.23 11.89 9.00
C GLN A 68 0.51 11.20 10.16
N GLN A 69 -0.58 10.49 9.87
CA GLN A 69 -1.33 9.76 10.89
C GLN A 69 -0.61 8.48 11.35
N TYR A 70 0.06 7.81 10.42
CA TYR A 70 0.71 6.52 10.68
C TYR A 70 2.15 6.57 10.17
N PRO A 71 3.04 7.27 10.89
CA PRO A 71 4.41 7.53 10.38
C PRO A 71 5.25 6.29 10.12
N LEU A 72 4.96 5.19 10.79
CA LEU A 72 5.73 3.95 10.63
C LEU A 72 5.11 2.98 9.64
N LEU A 73 3.93 3.32 9.11
CA LEU A 73 3.21 2.45 8.18
C LEU A 73 3.88 2.46 6.81
N PRO A 74 4.29 1.31 6.26
CA PRO A 74 4.71 1.24 4.88
C PRO A 74 3.55 1.53 3.94
N ILE A 75 3.75 2.46 3.01
CA ILE A 75 2.78 2.85 1.99
C ILE A 75 3.42 2.60 0.63
N VAL A 76 2.96 1.58 -0.07
CA VAL A 76 3.45 1.28 -1.41
C VAL A 76 2.42 1.80 -2.40
N CYS A 77 2.81 2.76 -3.20
CA CYS A 77 1.93 3.36 -4.20
C CYS A 77 2.03 2.63 -5.51
N THR A 78 0.93 2.56 -6.26
CA THR A 78 0.91 1.99 -7.60
C THR A 78 0.39 3.01 -8.60
N HIS A 79 0.91 2.95 -9.81
CA HIS A 79 0.48 3.77 -10.93
C HIS A 79 0.78 2.99 -12.22
N ARG A 80 -0.07 3.14 -13.23
CA ARG A 80 0.12 2.41 -14.48
C ARG A 80 1.42 2.75 -15.18
N LEU A 81 1.79 4.04 -15.18
CA LEU A 81 2.99 4.54 -15.85
C LEU A 81 3.71 5.50 -14.90
N PRO A 82 4.36 4.98 -13.84
CA PRO A 82 5.04 5.86 -12.89
C PRO A 82 6.31 6.44 -13.52
N ASP A 83 6.29 7.73 -13.80
CA ASP A 83 7.47 8.43 -14.27
C ASP A 83 8.31 8.95 -13.09
N GLU A 84 9.48 9.49 -13.40
CA GLU A 84 10.40 9.96 -12.35
C GLU A 84 9.79 11.08 -11.51
N GLU A 85 9.07 12.00 -12.14
CA GLU A 85 8.43 13.11 -11.44
C GLU A 85 7.39 12.61 -10.44
N MET A 86 6.52 11.69 -10.88
CA MET A 86 5.52 11.11 -10.01
C MET A 86 6.13 10.31 -8.89
N TRP A 87 7.15 9.52 -9.20
CA TRP A 87 7.85 8.70 -8.22
C TRP A 87 8.45 9.58 -7.12
N THR A 88 9.13 10.65 -7.51
CA THR A 88 9.73 11.60 -6.58
C THR A 88 8.64 12.27 -5.73
N ALA A 89 7.55 12.71 -6.35
CA ALA A 89 6.46 13.37 -5.63
C ALA A 89 5.79 12.44 -4.62
N ALA A 90 5.60 11.18 -4.97
CA ALA A 90 5.01 10.20 -4.05
C ALA A 90 5.92 9.93 -2.86
N LEU A 91 7.22 9.77 -3.09
CA LEU A 91 8.18 9.58 -2.00
C LEU A 91 8.23 10.80 -1.09
N ASP A 92 8.19 12.00 -1.65
CA ASP A 92 8.18 13.24 -0.87
C ASP A 92 6.91 13.35 -0.02
N ALA A 93 5.79 12.80 -0.49
CA ALA A 93 4.54 12.78 0.28
C ALA A 93 4.55 11.76 1.41
N GLY A 94 5.50 10.84 1.42
CA GLY A 94 5.64 9.84 2.47
C GLY A 94 5.47 8.39 2.02
N ALA A 95 5.34 8.14 0.71
CA ALA A 95 5.28 6.78 0.21
C ALA A 95 6.62 6.08 0.45
N SER A 96 6.55 4.80 0.77
CA SER A 96 7.76 3.98 0.93
C SER A 96 8.32 3.56 -0.42
N ASP A 97 7.45 3.43 -1.42
CA ASP A 97 7.85 3.01 -2.76
C ASP A 97 6.73 3.31 -3.76
N VAL A 98 7.06 3.28 -5.03
CA VAL A 98 6.09 3.41 -6.14
C VAL A 98 6.38 2.30 -7.14
N CYS A 99 5.36 1.55 -7.51
CA CYS A 99 5.48 0.41 -8.40
C CYS A 99 4.49 0.50 -9.55
N PRO A 100 4.79 -0.07 -10.71
CA PRO A 100 3.79 -0.19 -11.78
C PRO A 100 2.62 -1.05 -11.33
N THR A 101 1.40 -0.61 -11.63
CA THR A 101 0.17 -1.27 -11.19
C THR A 101 0.10 -2.76 -11.56
N TYR A 102 0.55 -3.11 -12.75
CA TYR A 102 0.43 -4.47 -13.25
C TYR A 102 1.64 -5.35 -12.95
N ASP A 103 2.66 -4.80 -12.30
CA ASP A 103 3.84 -5.57 -11.91
C ASP A 103 3.68 -6.04 -10.46
N MET A 104 2.82 -7.03 -10.29
CA MET A 104 2.42 -7.48 -8.95
C MET A 104 3.55 -8.11 -8.16
N LYS A 105 4.51 -8.73 -8.85
CA LYS A 105 5.69 -9.29 -8.19
C LYS A 105 6.54 -8.18 -7.55
N THR A 106 6.70 -7.07 -8.25
CA THR A 106 7.42 -5.92 -7.73
C THR A 106 6.67 -5.29 -6.56
N VAL A 107 5.34 -5.20 -6.66
CA VAL A 107 4.52 -4.71 -5.54
C VAL A 107 4.71 -5.58 -4.30
N LEU A 108 4.58 -6.89 -4.45
CA LEU A 108 4.79 -7.82 -3.34
C LEU A 108 6.19 -7.69 -2.74
N SER A 109 7.22 -7.69 -3.58
CA SER A 109 8.60 -7.54 -3.11
C SER A 109 8.80 -6.25 -2.35
N SER A 110 8.21 -5.15 -2.83
CA SER A 110 8.31 -3.86 -2.18
C SER A 110 7.65 -3.86 -0.81
N VAL A 111 6.44 -4.43 -0.72
CA VAL A 111 5.72 -4.53 0.56
C VAL A 111 6.54 -5.32 1.56
N LEU A 112 7.03 -6.49 1.18
CA LEU A 112 7.79 -7.35 2.09
C LEU A 112 9.09 -6.70 2.53
N ARG A 113 9.80 -6.05 1.61
CA ARG A 113 11.05 -5.35 1.92
C ARG A 113 10.83 -4.19 2.90
N ASN A 114 9.78 -3.42 2.70
CA ASN A 114 9.48 -2.28 3.56
C ASN A 114 8.98 -2.72 4.93
N LEU A 115 8.28 -3.84 5.01
CA LEU A 115 7.89 -4.43 6.29
C LEU A 115 9.11 -4.91 7.07
N ALA A 116 10.06 -5.54 6.39
CA ALA A 116 11.29 -5.99 7.04
C ALA A 116 12.07 -4.81 7.62
N ARG A 117 12.14 -3.69 6.91
CA ARG A 117 12.78 -2.47 7.40
C ARG A 117 12.04 -1.90 8.61
N GLY A 118 10.71 -1.86 8.56
CA GLY A 118 9.89 -1.40 9.68
C GLY A 118 10.05 -2.27 10.89
N GLY A 119 10.10 -3.60 10.69
CA GLY A 119 10.36 -4.56 11.76
C GLY A 119 11.72 -4.35 12.39
N ASP A 120 12.75 -4.16 11.57
CA ASP A 120 14.09 -3.89 12.05
C ASP A 120 14.14 -2.57 12.83
N ALA A 121 13.47 -1.55 12.34
CA ALA A 121 13.41 -0.26 13.02
C ALA A 121 12.65 -0.35 14.34
N ALA A 122 11.66 -1.22 14.42
CA ALA A 122 10.87 -1.42 15.63
C ALA A 122 11.60 -2.28 16.66
N ALA A 123 12.53 -3.07 16.19
CA ALA A 123 13.32 -3.93 17.08
C ALA A 123 14.38 -3.12 17.82
#